data_d66a9f9cfc954e55db33f34160c71002
#
_entry.id   d66a9f9cfc954e55db33f34160c71002
#
_cell.length_a   1.000
_cell.length_b   1.000
_cell.length_c   1.000
_cell.angle_alpha   90.00
_cell.angle_beta   90.00
_cell.angle_gamma   90.00
#
_symmetry.space_group_name_H-M   'P 1'
#
loop_
_entity.id
_entity.type
_entity.pdbx_description
1 polymer ?
#
loop_
_entity_poly.entity_id
_entity_poly.type
_entity_poly.pdbx_seq_one_letter_code
_entity_poly.pdbx_strand_id
1 'polypeptide(L)'
;MTLETAVNSRSRRMACVTVLVLMAAGLAALVWAAFTPSKARVVYNASDSVPIGWYHITLLGTDVNAIPVDSIVLVDLPDAVAVLADQRGYLPLDVPLLKRVGAAAPQHVCIESGRVRIDGAPVAQVLLIDA
;
A
#
# COMPACT_ATOMS: atom_id res chain seq x y z
N MET A 1 30.45 2.69 58.43
CA MET A 1 29.56 3.58 57.67
C MET A 1 29.99 3.79 56.23
N THR A 2 30.72 2.83 55.62
CA THR A 2 31.30 2.96 54.25
C THR A 2 30.86 1.88 53.27
N LEU A 3 30.21 0.82 53.69
CA LEU A 3 29.77 -0.31 52.80
C LEU A 3 28.40 -0.05 52.13
N GLU A 4 27.47 0.60 52.83
CA GLU A 4 26.13 0.89 52.24
C GLU A 4 26.15 1.89 51.10
N THR A 5 27.06 2.89 51.14
CA THR A 5 27.22 3.88 50.07
C THR A 5 27.83 3.29 48.80
N ALA A 6 28.67 2.29 48.91
CA ALA A 6 29.28 1.61 47.76
C ALA A 6 28.30 0.70 47.01
N VAL A 7 27.44 -0.03 47.73
CA VAL A 7 26.39 -0.87 47.16
C VAL A 7 25.35 -0.05 46.41
N ASN A 8 24.92 1.09 46.96
CA ASN A 8 23.92 1.98 46.34
C ASN A 8 24.47 2.64 45.06
N SER A 9 25.74 2.99 45.01
CA SER A 9 26.36 3.59 43.78
C SER A 9 26.48 2.59 42.64
N ARG A 10 26.75 1.32 42.94
CA ARG A 10 26.85 0.25 41.94
C ARG A 10 25.47 -0.09 41.35
N SER A 11 24.44 -0.15 42.20
CA SER A 11 23.07 -0.35 41.77
C SER A 11 22.55 0.79 40.87
N ARG A 12 22.82 2.04 41.24
CA ARG A 12 22.46 3.20 40.44
C ARG A 12 23.14 3.22 39.10
N ARG A 13 24.45 2.87 39.02
CA ARG A 13 25.18 2.78 37.74
C ARG A 13 24.61 1.70 36.86
N MET A 14 24.27 0.52 37.41
CA MET A 14 23.65 -0.57 36.66
C MET A 14 22.27 -0.17 36.13
N ALA A 15 21.46 0.49 36.93
CA ALA A 15 20.15 1.01 36.52
C ALA A 15 20.28 2.04 35.39
N CYS A 16 21.22 2.99 35.50
CA CYS A 16 21.47 3.96 34.42
C CYS A 16 21.92 3.29 33.12
N VAL A 17 22.83 2.31 33.20
CA VAL A 17 23.29 1.56 32.00
C VAL A 17 22.12 0.80 31.38
N THR A 18 21.30 0.14 32.17
CA THR A 18 20.11 -0.59 31.67
C THR A 18 19.14 0.36 30.93
N VAL A 19 18.86 1.53 31.53
CA VAL A 19 17.97 2.53 30.88
C VAL A 19 18.57 3.03 29.57
N LEU A 20 19.87 3.34 29.55
CA LEU A 20 20.55 3.80 28.33
C LEU A 20 20.51 2.74 27.21
N VAL A 21 20.73 1.46 27.56
CA VAL A 21 20.65 0.35 26.60
C VAL A 21 19.24 0.20 26.05
N LEU A 22 18.22 0.27 26.90
CA LEU A 22 16.82 0.21 26.46
C LEU A 22 16.43 1.38 25.56
N MET A 23 16.88 2.60 25.90
CA MET A 23 16.67 3.78 25.04
C MET A 23 17.37 3.64 23.69
N ALA A 24 18.61 3.17 23.67
CA ALA A 24 19.34 2.94 22.43
C ALA A 24 18.68 1.87 21.56
N ALA A 25 18.23 0.77 22.18
CA ALA A 25 17.50 -0.29 21.47
C ALA A 25 16.16 0.20 20.91
N GLY A 26 15.43 1.01 21.69
CA GLY A 26 14.17 1.61 21.24
C GLY A 26 14.38 2.57 20.07
N LEU A 27 15.42 3.42 20.13
CA LEU A 27 15.76 4.32 19.05
C LEU A 27 16.18 3.57 17.78
N ALA A 28 16.98 2.53 17.93
CA ALA A 28 17.39 1.67 16.80
C ALA A 28 16.18 0.98 16.14
N ALA A 29 15.22 0.50 16.93
CA ALA A 29 13.99 -0.10 16.42
C ALA A 29 13.11 0.91 15.67
N LEU A 30 13.01 2.15 16.17
CA LEU A 30 12.28 3.22 15.47
C LEU A 30 12.94 3.60 14.15
N VAL A 31 14.27 3.74 14.14
CA VAL A 31 15.02 4.00 12.90
C VAL A 31 14.83 2.87 11.90
N TRP A 32 14.94 1.61 12.35
CA TRP A 32 14.69 0.45 11.50
C TRP A 32 13.28 0.47 10.91
N ALA A 33 12.26 0.73 11.73
CA ALA A 33 10.87 0.81 11.28
C ALA A 33 10.64 1.94 10.26
N ALA A 34 11.31 3.08 10.43
CA ALA A 34 11.20 4.23 9.51
C ALA A 34 11.80 3.95 8.12
N PHE A 35 12.83 3.10 8.03
CA PHE A 35 13.48 2.75 6.78
C PHE A 35 12.98 1.44 6.15
N THR A 36 12.09 0.71 6.85
CA THR A 36 11.50 -0.52 6.30
C THR A 36 10.24 -0.14 5.53
N PRO A 37 10.19 -0.30 4.19
CA PRO A 37 9.00 -0.02 3.41
C PRO A 37 7.89 -0.99 3.82
N SER A 38 6.94 -0.52 4.59
CA SER A 38 5.75 -1.29 4.93
C SER A 38 4.67 -1.03 3.88
N LYS A 39 4.28 -2.05 3.12
CA LYS A 39 3.11 -1.94 2.24
C LYS A 39 1.87 -1.76 3.13
N ALA A 40 1.06 -0.77 2.79
CA ALA A 40 -0.19 -0.54 3.50
C ALA A 40 -1.05 -1.81 3.47
N ARG A 41 -1.45 -2.28 4.66
CA ARG A 41 -2.33 -3.45 4.79
C ARG A 41 -3.80 -3.08 4.86
N VAL A 42 -4.09 -1.81 5.09
CA VAL A 42 -5.45 -1.27 5.17
C VAL A 42 -5.48 0.03 4.37
N VAL A 43 -6.46 0.15 3.49
CA VAL A 43 -6.67 1.31 2.61
C VAL A 43 -8.11 1.78 2.76
N TYR A 44 -8.32 3.09 2.84
CA TYR A 44 -9.63 3.70 2.80
C TYR A 44 -9.95 4.18 1.38
N ASN A 45 -11.06 3.73 0.82
CA ASN A 45 -11.58 4.24 -0.44
C ASN A 45 -12.56 5.37 -0.19
N ALA A 46 -12.27 6.55 -0.71
CA ALA A 46 -13.13 7.71 -0.66
C ALA A 46 -13.87 7.99 -1.98
N SER A 47 -13.61 7.18 -3.02
CA SER A 47 -14.16 7.36 -4.37
C SER A 47 -15.30 6.39 -4.67
N ASP A 48 -16.16 6.75 -5.61
CA ASP A 48 -17.31 5.91 -6.04
C ASP A 48 -16.91 4.75 -6.98
N SER A 49 -15.62 4.61 -7.31
CA SER A 49 -15.15 3.56 -8.24
C SER A 49 -15.34 2.13 -7.70
N VAL A 50 -15.30 1.98 -6.39
CA VAL A 50 -15.72 0.79 -5.63
C VAL A 50 -16.45 1.28 -4.37
N PRO A 51 -17.20 0.45 -3.63
CA PRO A 51 -17.91 0.92 -2.44
C PRO A 51 -17.00 1.69 -1.48
N ILE A 52 -17.50 2.83 -0.94
CA ILE A 52 -16.74 3.64 0.00
C ILE A 52 -16.53 2.84 1.29
N GLY A 53 -15.29 2.82 1.81
CA GLY A 53 -15.00 2.12 3.06
C GLY A 53 -13.56 1.70 3.22
N TRP A 54 -13.32 0.92 4.27
CA TRP A 54 -12.02 0.37 4.60
C TRP A 54 -11.83 -0.99 3.95
N TYR A 55 -10.67 -1.18 3.32
CA TYR A 55 -10.29 -2.43 2.66
C TYR A 55 -9.02 -3.00 3.30
N HIS A 56 -9.08 -4.27 3.65
CA HIS A 56 -7.90 -5.01 4.07
C HIS A 56 -7.20 -5.58 2.85
N ILE A 57 -5.92 -5.26 2.68
CA ILE A 57 -5.13 -5.69 1.53
C ILE A 57 -4.39 -6.98 1.88
N THR A 58 -4.65 -8.02 1.10
CA THR A 58 -3.89 -9.27 1.12
C THR A 58 -2.96 -9.29 -0.08
N LEU A 59 -1.67 -9.52 0.15
CA LEU A 59 -0.72 -9.63 -0.95
C LEU A 59 -1.06 -10.89 -1.76
N LEU A 60 -1.25 -10.69 -3.06
CA LEU A 60 -1.34 -11.81 -3.99
C LEU A 60 0.02 -12.51 -4.09
N GLY A 61 -0.01 -13.84 -4.11
CA GLY A 61 1.15 -14.63 -4.49
C GLY A 61 1.53 -14.37 -5.96
N THR A 62 2.46 -15.15 -6.47
CA THR A 62 2.96 -15.02 -7.85
C THR A 62 1.93 -15.40 -8.94
N ASP A 63 0.82 -16.01 -8.56
CA ASP A 63 -0.21 -16.44 -9.52
C ASP A 63 -1.30 -15.38 -9.69
N VAL A 64 -1.05 -14.45 -10.61
CA VAL A 64 -2.01 -13.39 -10.99
C VAL A 64 -3.26 -13.97 -11.68
N ASN A 65 -3.19 -15.19 -12.23
CA ASN A 65 -4.31 -15.82 -12.93
C ASN A 65 -5.38 -16.37 -11.96
N ALA A 66 -5.07 -16.43 -10.67
CA ALA A 66 -6.00 -16.87 -9.64
C ALA A 66 -6.96 -15.77 -9.15
N ILE A 67 -6.90 -14.56 -9.73
CA ILE A 67 -7.78 -13.45 -9.30
C ILE A 67 -9.16 -13.62 -9.96
N PRO A 68 -10.23 -13.83 -9.19
CA PRO A 68 -11.57 -13.94 -9.76
C PRO A 68 -12.04 -12.61 -10.38
N VAL A 69 -12.84 -12.69 -11.43
CA VAL A 69 -13.60 -11.54 -11.94
C VAL A 69 -14.48 -10.99 -10.81
N ASP A 70 -14.73 -9.69 -10.83
CA ASP A 70 -15.41 -8.91 -9.77
C ASP A 70 -14.64 -8.71 -8.46
N SER A 71 -13.46 -9.29 -8.28
CA SER A 71 -12.60 -8.97 -7.14
C SER A 71 -12.19 -7.51 -7.14
N ILE A 72 -12.02 -6.94 -5.95
CA ILE A 72 -11.46 -5.61 -5.79
C ILE A 72 -9.96 -5.75 -5.55
N VAL A 73 -9.17 -5.10 -6.39
CA VAL A 73 -7.70 -5.13 -6.34
C VAL A 73 -7.14 -3.72 -6.14
N LEU A 74 -6.02 -3.65 -5.45
CA LEU A 74 -5.22 -2.44 -5.32
C LEU A 74 -4.15 -2.48 -6.42
N VAL A 75 -4.12 -1.45 -7.27
CA VAL A 75 -3.25 -1.38 -8.45
C VAL A 75 -2.46 -0.08 -8.41
N ASP A 76 -1.17 -0.18 -8.61
CA ASP A 76 -0.31 0.97 -8.82
C ASP A 76 -0.46 1.44 -10.28
N LEU A 77 -0.47 2.75 -10.49
CA LEU A 77 -0.47 3.32 -11.83
C LEU A 77 0.91 3.15 -12.48
N PRO A 78 0.98 2.89 -13.80
CA PRO A 78 2.24 3.02 -14.53
C PRO A 78 2.80 4.45 -14.39
N ASP A 79 4.12 4.59 -14.26
CA ASP A 79 4.80 5.86 -13.94
C ASP A 79 4.35 7.03 -14.82
N ALA A 80 4.27 6.82 -16.14
CA ALA A 80 3.85 7.84 -17.08
C ALA A 80 2.41 8.34 -16.83
N VAL A 81 1.51 7.44 -16.41
CA VAL A 81 0.11 7.76 -16.10
C VAL A 81 0.00 8.42 -14.74
N ALA A 82 0.79 7.96 -13.76
CA ALA A 82 0.84 8.55 -12.42
C ALA A 82 1.29 10.01 -12.48
N VAL A 83 2.37 10.31 -13.21
CA VAL A 83 2.86 11.69 -13.42
C VAL A 83 1.80 12.56 -14.08
N LEU A 84 1.12 12.06 -15.11
CA LEU A 84 0.05 12.82 -15.78
C LEU A 84 -1.14 13.09 -14.85
N ALA A 85 -1.52 12.10 -14.04
CA ALA A 85 -2.62 12.23 -13.09
C ALA A 85 -2.32 13.26 -12.00
N ASP A 86 -1.07 13.26 -11.50
CA ASP A 86 -0.60 14.22 -10.51
C ASP A 86 -0.55 15.66 -11.08
N GLN A 87 0.02 15.84 -12.27
CA GLN A 87 0.05 17.14 -12.95
C GLN A 87 -1.33 17.74 -13.20
N ARG A 88 -2.34 16.90 -13.40
CA ARG A 88 -3.73 17.31 -13.59
C ARG A 88 -4.52 17.44 -12.27
N GLY A 89 -3.89 17.16 -11.14
CA GLY A 89 -4.55 17.20 -9.82
C GLY A 89 -5.61 16.11 -9.60
N TYR A 90 -5.57 15.03 -10.41
CA TYR A 90 -6.55 13.93 -10.28
C TYR A 90 -6.16 12.95 -9.19
N LEU A 91 -4.87 12.63 -9.08
CA LEU A 91 -4.36 11.67 -8.12
C LEU A 91 -2.90 12.01 -7.80
N PRO A 92 -2.51 12.17 -6.53
CA PRO A 92 -1.11 12.36 -6.16
C PRO A 92 -0.25 11.16 -6.60
N LEU A 93 1.04 11.41 -6.88
CA LEU A 93 2.04 10.37 -7.08
C LEU A 93 1.99 9.38 -5.90
N ASP A 94 2.26 8.14 -6.15
CA ASP A 94 2.33 7.06 -5.15
C ASP A 94 1.00 6.67 -4.49
N VAL A 95 -0.14 7.19 -4.95
CA VAL A 95 -1.46 6.77 -4.46
C VAL A 95 -2.01 5.65 -5.34
N PRO A 96 -2.10 4.41 -4.81
CA PRO A 96 -2.64 3.29 -5.56
C PRO A 96 -4.16 3.40 -5.74
N LEU A 97 -4.68 2.76 -6.78
CA LEU A 97 -6.10 2.74 -7.11
C LEU A 97 -6.76 1.43 -6.66
N LEU A 98 -7.93 1.53 -6.05
CA LEU A 98 -8.84 0.39 -5.89
C LEU A 98 -9.70 0.24 -7.15
N LYS A 99 -9.62 -0.91 -7.79
CA LYS A 99 -10.37 -1.22 -9.02
C LYS A 99 -10.97 -2.62 -8.96
N ARG A 100 -12.09 -2.78 -9.65
CA ARG A 100 -12.74 -4.07 -9.83
C ARG A 100 -12.15 -4.78 -11.04
N VAL A 101 -11.86 -6.07 -10.91
CA VAL A 101 -11.39 -6.91 -12.01
C VAL A 101 -12.56 -7.14 -12.97
N GLY A 102 -12.47 -6.58 -14.18
CA GLY A 102 -13.51 -6.71 -15.19
C GLY A 102 -13.38 -7.97 -16.05
N ALA A 103 -12.18 -8.50 -16.19
CA ALA A 103 -11.91 -9.73 -16.91
C ALA A 103 -10.66 -10.42 -16.37
N ALA A 104 -10.63 -11.76 -16.45
CA ALA A 104 -9.49 -12.58 -16.09
C ALA A 104 -9.33 -13.72 -17.11
N ALA A 105 -8.14 -14.31 -17.19
CA ALA A 105 -7.92 -15.47 -18.07
C ALA A 105 -8.95 -16.59 -17.79
N PRO A 106 -9.48 -17.26 -18.82
CA PRO A 106 -9.09 -17.21 -20.24
C PRO A 106 -9.87 -16.19 -21.10
N GLN A 107 -10.54 -15.20 -20.51
CA GLN A 107 -11.33 -14.21 -21.26
C GLN A 107 -10.45 -13.35 -22.17
N HIS A 108 -10.99 -13.04 -23.35
CA HIS A 108 -10.31 -12.21 -24.33
C HIS A 108 -10.82 -10.77 -24.25
N VAL A 109 -9.91 -9.82 -24.00
CA VAL A 109 -10.24 -8.39 -23.93
C VAL A 109 -9.68 -7.68 -25.15
N CYS A 110 -10.51 -6.93 -25.85
CA CYS A 110 -10.08 -6.09 -26.97
C CYS A 110 -10.75 -4.70 -26.91
N ILE A 111 -10.09 -3.73 -27.52
CA ILE A 111 -10.64 -2.39 -27.75
C ILE A 111 -10.84 -2.21 -29.24
N GLU A 112 -12.08 -2.06 -29.66
CA GLU A 112 -12.46 -1.93 -31.06
C GLU A 112 -13.37 -0.71 -31.22
N SER A 113 -12.99 0.22 -32.09
CA SER A 113 -13.75 1.45 -32.36
C SER A 113 -14.13 2.23 -31.09
N GLY A 114 -13.20 2.33 -30.12
CA GLY A 114 -13.42 3.04 -28.86
C GLY A 114 -14.34 2.30 -27.87
N ARG A 115 -14.60 1.01 -28.07
CA ARG A 115 -15.37 0.17 -27.15
C ARG A 115 -14.50 -0.95 -26.61
N VAL A 116 -14.58 -1.14 -25.29
CA VAL A 116 -13.97 -2.30 -24.63
C VAL A 116 -14.92 -3.48 -24.76
N ARG A 117 -14.41 -4.60 -25.27
CA ARG A 117 -15.17 -5.85 -25.42
C ARG A 117 -14.49 -6.95 -24.64
N ILE A 118 -15.28 -7.78 -23.97
CA ILE A 118 -14.84 -9.00 -23.30
C ILE A 118 -15.56 -10.17 -23.99
N ASP A 119 -14.80 -11.11 -24.53
CA ASP A 119 -15.33 -12.26 -25.31
C ASP A 119 -16.32 -11.83 -26.41
N GLY A 120 -16.04 -10.70 -27.06
CA GLY A 120 -16.88 -10.12 -28.11
C GLY A 120 -18.07 -9.30 -27.62
N ALA A 121 -18.45 -9.35 -26.33
CA ALA A 121 -19.51 -8.53 -25.76
C ALA A 121 -19.01 -7.14 -25.38
N PRO A 122 -19.68 -6.04 -25.79
CA PRO A 122 -19.28 -4.68 -25.40
C PRO A 122 -19.62 -4.46 -23.91
N VAL A 123 -18.62 -4.01 -23.13
CA VAL A 123 -18.76 -3.79 -21.67
C VAL A 123 -18.55 -2.35 -21.26
N ALA A 124 -17.78 -1.59 -22.02
CA ALA A 124 -17.51 -0.19 -21.72
C ALA A 124 -17.17 0.59 -23.00
N GLN A 125 -17.25 1.90 -22.90
CA GLN A 125 -16.79 2.82 -23.95
C GLN A 125 -15.57 3.58 -23.44
N VAL A 126 -14.56 3.70 -24.29
CA VAL A 126 -13.39 4.55 -24.00
C VAL A 126 -13.85 6.01 -24.11
N LEU A 127 -13.66 6.77 -23.04
CA LEU A 127 -13.86 8.22 -23.09
C LEU A 127 -12.76 8.81 -23.97
N LEU A 128 -13.16 9.49 -25.04
CA LEU A 128 -12.24 10.31 -25.80
C LEU A 128 -11.84 11.47 -24.90
N ILE A 129 -10.55 11.61 -24.64
CA ILE A 129 -10.04 12.78 -23.90
C ILE A 129 -10.23 13.97 -24.85
N ASP A 130 -11.06 14.93 -24.43
CA ASP A 130 -11.11 16.21 -25.10
C ASP A 130 -9.72 16.84 -25.02
N ALA A 131 -9.14 17.11 -26.18
CA ALA A 131 -7.81 17.67 -26.35
C ALA A 131 -7.78 19.15 -25.92
#